data_4f03f76c32facce6982cfc43fb8f2c89
#
_entry.id   4f03f76c32facce6982cfc43fb8f2c89
#
_cell.length_a   1.000
_cell.length_b   1.000
_cell.length_c   1.000
_cell.angle_alpha   90.00
_cell.angle_beta   90.00
_cell.angle_gamma   90.00
#
_symmetry.space_group_name_H-M   'P 1'
#
loop_
_entity.id
_entity.type
_entity.pdbx_description
1 polymer ?
#
loop_
_entity_poly.entity_id
_entity_poly.type
_entity_poly.pdbx_seq_one_letter_code
_entity_poly.pdbx_strand_id
1 'polypeptide(L)'
;MVSLLDIIGPVMVGPSSSHTAGACRLGLLARGLVGGTPDSARIELHGSFARTGEGHGTDKAIVAGLMGFRPDDDRIRTALEIAEREGLRYTFGKTTLDEEAHPNTVRISLERGDRAAVMIGSSLGAGRVLVTEIDGFPVEVSGNYHTVVLVAEDVPGSVARIATLLAEDRLNIATLRLTRKKKGGDAFMVIELDEYPDEHVRDHIRGLPWVRWAFRLDKVSA
;
A
#
# COMPACT_ATOMS: atom_id res chain seq x y z
N MET A 1 -17.79 17.66 7.68
CA MET A 1 -17.19 18.56 8.70
C MET A 1 -15.80 17.99 8.94
N VAL A 2 -14.73 18.73 8.64
CA VAL A 2 -13.35 18.28 8.89
C VAL A 2 -13.14 18.36 10.40
N SER A 3 -12.81 17.25 11.05
CA SER A 3 -12.50 17.21 12.48
C SER A 3 -11.17 17.94 12.76
N LEU A 4 -11.06 18.57 13.93
CA LEU A 4 -9.78 19.14 14.38
C LEU A 4 -8.66 18.07 14.39
N LEU A 5 -9.01 16.82 14.69
CA LEU A 5 -8.11 15.67 14.67
C LEU A 5 -7.62 15.31 13.26
N ASP A 6 -8.38 15.64 12.21
CA ASP A 6 -7.97 15.44 10.81
C ASP A 6 -6.90 16.45 10.37
N ILE A 7 -6.71 17.54 11.15
CA ILE A 7 -5.73 18.60 10.89
C ILE A 7 -4.44 18.35 11.68
N ILE A 8 -4.55 17.70 12.85
CA ILE A 8 -3.40 17.32 13.67
C ILE A 8 -2.77 16.09 13.01
N GLY A 9 -1.58 16.25 12.44
CA GLY A 9 -0.84 15.13 11.85
C GLY A 9 -0.50 14.06 12.90
N PRO A 10 -0.20 12.82 12.46
CA PRO A 10 0.19 11.74 13.35
C PRO A 10 1.48 12.06 14.10
N VAL A 11 1.73 11.35 15.22
CA VAL A 11 3.06 11.31 15.82
C VAL A 11 4.03 10.76 14.78
N MET A 12 5.10 11.49 14.50
CA MET A 12 6.03 11.15 13.42
C MET A 12 7.45 11.66 13.68
N VAL A 13 8.41 11.02 13.07
CA VAL A 13 9.80 11.45 13.02
C VAL A 13 10.05 12.14 11.68
N GLY A 14 10.13 13.48 11.69
CA GLY A 14 10.41 14.28 10.49
C GLY A 14 9.60 15.57 10.43
N PRO A 15 9.95 16.48 9.49
CA PRO A 15 9.41 17.84 9.47
C PRO A 15 8.03 17.98 8.79
N SER A 16 7.55 16.96 8.09
CA SER A 16 6.36 17.10 7.24
C SER A 16 5.45 15.87 7.30
N SER A 17 4.18 16.08 7.65
CA SER A 17 3.18 15.00 7.67
C SER A 17 2.97 14.38 6.28
N SER A 18 3.08 15.16 5.20
CA SER A 18 2.94 14.64 3.84
C SER A 18 4.21 13.94 3.36
N HIS A 19 5.38 14.58 3.52
CA HIS A 19 6.65 14.09 2.98
C HIS A 19 7.31 13.04 3.85
N THR A 20 6.95 12.93 5.13
CA THR A 20 7.49 11.90 6.03
C THR A 20 6.43 10.86 6.39
N ALA A 21 5.40 11.23 7.15
CA ALA A 21 4.42 10.23 7.62
C ALA A 21 3.63 9.59 6.45
N GLY A 22 3.12 10.39 5.51
CA GLY A 22 2.41 9.87 4.35
C GLY A 22 3.30 9.04 3.43
N ALA A 23 4.54 9.47 3.20
CA ALA A 23 5.52 8.72 2.41
C ALA A 23 5.88 7.37 3.05
N CYS A 24 6.09 7.33 4.37
CA CYS A 24 6.33 6.10 5.12
C CYS A 24 5.14 5.14 5.04
N ARG A 25 3.91 5.65 5.19
CA ARG A 25 2.69 4.85 5.04
C ARG A 25 2.52 4.26 3.64
N LEU A 26 2.87 5.01 2.59
CA LEU A 26 2.90 4.47 1.23
C LEU A 26 3.92 3.33 1.09
N GLY A 27 5.10 3.46 1.69
CA GLY A 27 6.09 2.38 1.75
C GLY A 27 5.56 1.13 2.48
N LEU A 28 4.87 1.30 3.62
CA LEU A 28 4.24 0.21 4.37
C LEU A 28 3.17 -0.53 3.56
N LEU A 29 2.29 0.20 2.85
CA LEU A 29 1.28 -0.40 2.00
C LEU A 29 1.92 -1.17 0.83
N ALA A 30 2.93 -0.59 0.19
CA ALA A 30 3.66 -1.24 -0.89
C ALA A 30 4.34 -2.54 -0.41
N ARG A 31 4.99 -2.52 0.76
CA ARG A 31 5.58 -3.71 1.40
C ARG A 31 4.57 -4.85 1.57
N GLY A 32 3.32 -4.53 1.93
CA GLY A 32 2.24 -5.50 2.09
C GLY A 32 1.93 -6.26 0.80
N LEU A 33 2.05 -5.62 -0.38
CA LEU A 33 1.76 -6.23 -1.69
C LEU A 33 2.70 -7.37 -2.07
N VAL A 34 3.88 -7.42 -1.47
CA VAL A 34 4.85 -8.51 -1.67
C VAL A 34 5.03 -9.36 -0.41
N GLY A 35 4.22 -9.11 0.63
CA GLY A 35 4.18 -9.90 1.86
C GLY A 35 5.40 -9.76 2.76
N GLY A 36 6.08 -8.63 2.73
CA GLY A 36 7.24 -8.35 3.59
C GLY A 36 8.24 -7.40 2.94
N THR A 37 9.41 -7.23 3.55
CA THR A 37 10.49 -6.41 2.99
C THR A 37 10.88 -6.92 1.60
N PRO A 38 10.87 -6.07 0.55
CA PRO A 38 11.21 -6.48 -0.80
C PRO A 38 12.72 -6.75 -0.95
N ASP A 39 13.09 -7.55 -1.96
CA ASP A 39 14.48 -7.75 -2.37
C ASP A 39 14.98 -6.56 -3.19
N SER A 40 14.07 -5.96 -3.98
CA SER A 40 14.36 -4.75 -4.75
C SER A 40 13.16 -3.82 -4.84
N ALA A 41 13.45 -2.50 -4.95
CA ALA A 41 12.47 -1.45 -5.09
C ALA A 41 12.93 -0.39 -6.09
N ARG A 42 12.08 -0.05 -7.06
CA ARG A 42 12.23 1.14 -7.89
C ARG A 42 11.16 2.16 -7.48
N ILE A 43 11.60 3.32 -7.04
CA ILE A 43 10.78 4.38 -6.46
C ILE A 43 10.83 5.59 -7.39
N GLU A 44 9.72 5.91 -8.05
CA GLU A 44 9.63 7.01 -9.00
C GLU A 44 8.72 8.10 -8.43
N LEU A 45 9.32 9.24 -8.12
CA LEU A 45 8.66 10.37 -7.45
C LEU A 45 8.04 11.33 -8.48
N HIS A 46 6.82 11.79 -8.21
CA HIS A 46 6.10 12.77 -9.02
C HIS A 46 5.94 14.11 -8.29
N GLY A 47 5.82 15.18 -9.05
CA GLY A 47 5.40 16.49 -8.59
C GLY A 47 6.24 17.07 -7.46
N SER A 48 5.64 17.32 -6.29
CA SER A 48 6.34 17.88 -5.13
C SER A 48 7.30 16.88 -4.52
N PHE A 49 6.95 15.60 -4.46
CA PHE A 49 7.87 14.54 -4.02
C PHE A 49 9.17 14.55 -4.83
N ALA A 50 9.08 14.76 -6.16
CA ALA A 50 10.25 14.81 -7.03
C ALA A 50 11.09 16.08 -6.88
N ARG A 51 10.47 17.19 -6.48
CA ARG A 51 11.15 18.50 -6.37
C ARG A 51 11.77 18.75 -5.01
N THR A 52 11.09 18.35 -3.94
CA THR A 52 11.44 18.69 -2.55
C THR A 52 11.63 17.49 -1.64
N GLY A 53 11.47 16.27 -2.16
CA GLY A 53 11.45 15.04 -1.36
C GLY A 53 12.74 14.81 -0.58
N GLU A 54 13.89 14.99 -1.20
CA GLU A 54 15.21 14.81 -0.56
C GLU A 54 15.38 15.73 0.65
N GLY A 55 15.05 17.03 0.50
CA GLY A 55 15.15 18.02 1.58
C GLY A 55 14.19 17.76 2.75
N HIS A 56 13.10 16.99 2.55
CA HIS A 56 12.11 16.67 3.56
C HIS A 56 12.17 15.19 4.02
N GLY A 57 13.17 14.42 3.54
CA GLY A 57 13.37 13.03 3.92
C GLY A 57 12.31 12.07 3.37
N THR A 58 11.68 12.39 2.22
CA THR A 58 10.69 11.52 1.56
C THR A 58 11.31 10.19 1.14
N ASP A 59 12.54 10.21 0.66
CA ASP A 59 13.37 9.05 0.32
C ASP A 59 13.52 8.10 1.51
N LYS A 60 14.02 8.63 2.64
CA LYS A 60 14.19 7.89 3.88
C LYS A 60 12.86 7.32 4.39
N ALA A 61 11.79 8.13 4.32
CA ALA A 61 10.48 7.74 4.80
C ALA A 61 9.86 6.59 3.97
N ILE A 62 9.95 6.63 2.64
CA ILE A 62 9.45 5.53 1.78
C ILE A 62 10.23 4.25 2.07
N VAL A 63 11.58 4.32 2.10
CA VAL A 63 12.42 3.16 2.39
C VAL A 63 12.16 2.62 3.79
N ALA A 64 11.98 3.49 4.80
CA ALA A 64 11.58 3.08 6.15
C ALA A 64 10.29 2.26 6.15
N GLY A 65 9.26 2.72 5.41
CA GLY A 65 8.02 1.98 5.22
C GLY A 65 8.23 0.63 4.55
N LEU A 66 9.08 0.54 3.52
CA LEU A 66 9.45 -0.72 2.86
C LEU A 66 10.17 -1.68 3.82
N MET A 67 10.94 -1.15 4.78
CA MET A 67 11.56 -1.92 5.87
C MET A 67 10.58 -2.30 6.98
N GLY A 68 9.35 -1.77 6.96
CA GLY A 68 8.32 -2.05 7.96
C GLY A 68 8.36 -1.12 9.16
N PHE A 69 9.06 0.02 9.09
CA PHE A 69 9.08 1.00 10.16
C PHE A 69 7.82 1.88 10.09
N ARG A 70 7.30 2.24 11.24
CA ARG A 70 6.14 3.14 11.38
C ARG A 70 6.59 4.60 11.31
N PRO A 71 5.67 5.56 11.04
CA PRO A 71 6.00 6.98 10.96
C PRO A 71 6.63 7.60 12.21
N ASP A 72 6.39 7.00 13.37
CA ASP A 72 6.93 7.39 14.69
C ASP A 72 8.24 6.70 15.08
N ASP A 73 8.80 5.89 14.20
CA ASP A 73 10.04 5.14 14.45
C ASP A 73 11.29 6.01 14.17
N ASP A 74 12.13 6.19 15.17
CA ASP A 74 13.38 6.97 15.04
C ASP A 74 14.35 6.44 13.97
N ARG A 75 14.26 5.15 13.61
CA ARG A 75 15.07 4.54 12.55
C ARG A 75 14.82 5.12 11.16
N ILE A 76 13.74 5.87 10.96
CA ILE A 76 13.51 6.61 9.71
C ILE A 76 14.71 7.48 9.33
N ARG A 77 15.40 8.08 10.31
CA ARG A 77 16.54 8.97 10.08
C ARG A 77 17.71 8.27 9.37
N THR A 78 17.88 6.98 9.64
CA THR A 78 18.95 6.12 9.12
C THR A 78 18.42 4.97 8.27
N ALA A 79 17.20 5.10 7.74
CA ALA A 79 16.51 4.02 7.03
C ALA A 79 17.28 3.54 5.78
N LEU A 80 17.95 4.45 5.06
CA LEU A 80 18.74 4.10 3.88
C LEU A 80 19.95 3.22 4.25
N GLU A 81 20.66 3.59 5.29
CA GLU A 81 21.83 2.82 5.81
C GLU A 81 21.39 1.44 6.32
N ILE A 82 20.23 1.37 7.00
CA ILE A 82 19.68 0.10 7.46
C ILE A 82 19.27 -0.77 6.27
N ALA A 83 18.59 -0.20 5.28
CA ALA A 83 18.16 -0.90 4.08
C ALA A 83 19.35 -1.52 3.31
N GLU A 84 20.43 -0.76 3.11
CA GLU A 84 21.65 -1.25 2.49
C GLU A 84 22.29 -2.40 3.28
N ARG A 85 22.38 -2.26 4.60
CA ARG A 85 22.92 -3.31 5.48
C ARG A 85 22.08 -4.58 5.46
N GLU A 86 20.74 -4.45 5.36
CA GLU A 86 19.82 -5.59 5.32
C GLU A 86 19.60 -6.14 3.90
N GLY A 87 20.29 -5.57 2.89
CA GLY A 87 20.33 -6.08 1.53
C GLY A 87 19.14 -5.66 0.64
N LEU A 88 18.33 -4.70 1.06
CA LEU A 88 17.33 -4.11 0.18
C LEU A 88 18.02 -3.28 -0.91
N ARG A 89 17.86 -3.67 -2.16
CA ARG A 89 18.32 -2.90 -3.32
C ARG A 89 17.24 -1.90 -3.71
N TYR A 90 17.56 -0.62 -3.76
CA TYR A 90 16.59 0.40 -4.16
C TYR A 90 17.18 1.42 -5.13
N THR A 91 16.32 2.00 -5.95
CA THR A 91 16.68 3.10 -6.84
C THR A 91 15.59 4.18 -6.77
N PHE A 92 16.04 5.45 -6.85
CA PHE A 92 15.14 6.58 -6.97
C PHE A 92 15.18 7.15 -8.38
N GLY A 93 14.01 7.51 -8.88
CA GLY A 93 13.83 8.21 -10.15
C GLY A 93 12.76 9.30 -10.04
N LYS A 94 12.62 10.07 -11.11
CA LYS A 94 11.53 11.04 -11.26
C LYS A 94 10.61 10.55 -12.37
N THR A 95 9.31 10.74 -12.18
CA THR A 95 8.30 10.42 -13.19
C THR A 95 7.33 11.59 -13.34
N THR A 96 6.74 11.69 -14.52
CA THR A 96 5.59 12.57 -14.77
C THR A 96 4.38 11.64 -14.96
N LEU A 97 3.43 11.74 -14.04
CA LEU A 97 2.13 11.11 -14.16
C LEU A 97 1.15 12.09 -14.80
N ASP A 98 -0.10 11.67 -14.96
CA ASP A 98 -1.15 12.50 -15.54
C ASP A 98 -1.29 13.85 -14.80
N GLU A 99 -1.77 14.89 -15.51
CA GLU A 99 -1.93 16.23 -14.95
C GLU A 99 -2.85 16.29 -13.72
N GLU A 100 -3.77 15.34 -13.61
CA GLU A 100 -4.69 15.21 -12.46
C GLU A 100 -4.05 14.50 -11.25
N ALA A 101 -2.84 13.94 -11.39
CA ALA A 101 -2.17 13.24 -10.30
C ALA A 101 -1.78 14.22 -9.18
N HIS A 102 -2.06 13.82 -7.94
CA HIS A 102 -1.70 14.63 -6.77
C HIS A 102 -0.17 14.88 -6.73
N PRO A 103 0.30 16.11 -6.41
CA PRO A 103 1.74 16.44 -6.45
C PRO A 103 2.62 15.61 -5.53
N ASN A 104 2.08 14.98 -4.48
CA ASN A 104 2.82 14.08 -3.60
C ASN A 104 2.53 12.61 -3.95
N THR A 105 2.70 12.25 -5.21
CA THR A 105 2.47 10.87 -5.71
C THR A 105 3.80 10.16 -5.93
N VAL A 106 3.79 8.86 -5.69
CA VAL A 106 4.91 7.96 -5.96
C VAL A 106 4.41 6.71 -6.69
N ARG A 107 5.20 6.24 -7.67
CA ARG A 107 5.11 4.89 -8.22
C ARG A 107 6.19 4.06 -7.57
N ILE A 108 5.82 2.92 -6.98
CA ILE A 108 6.74 1.98 -6.34
C ILE A 108 6.60 0.63 -7.03
N SER A 109 7.67 0.17 -7.67
CA SER A 109 7.76 -1.17 -8.26
C SER A 109 8.64 -2.02 -7.35
N LEU A 110 8.15 -3.20 -6.97
CA LEU A 110 8.76 -4.07 -5.97
C LEU A 110 8.94 -5.48 -6.50
N GLU A 111 9.98 -6.15 -6.02
CA GLU A 111 10.21 -7.58 -6.23
C GLU A 111 10.57 -8.25 -4.90
N ARG A 112 9.99 -9.43 -4.65
CA ARG A 112 10.33 -10.31 -3.52
C ARG A 112 10.10 -11.77 -3.91
N GLY A 113 11.18 -12.55 -4.04
CA GLY A 113 11.11 -13.89 -4.61
C GLY A 113 10.47 -13.86 -5.99
N ASP A 114 9.43 -14.68 -6.18
CA ASP A 114 8.67 -14.76 -7.45
C ASP A 114 7.55 -13.71 -7.57
N ARG A 115 7.35 -12.86 -6.55
CA ARG A 115 6.32 -11.82 -6.56
C ARG A 115 6.89 -10.48 -6.98
N ALA A 116 6.31 -9.90 -8.04
CA ALA A 116 6.46 -8.49 -8.39
C ALA A 116 5.15 -7.75 -8.18
N ALA A 117 5.22 -6.49 -7.79
CA ALA A 117 4.07 -5.61 -7.65
C ALA A 117 4.41 -4.17 -8.03
N VAL A 118 3.45 -3.45 -8.58
CA VAL A 118 3.54 -2.02 -8.87
C VAL A 118 2.39 -1.30 -8.18
N MET A 119 2.71 -0.26 -7.43
CA MET A 119 1.73 0.57 -6.74
C MET A 119 1.91 2.04 -7.12
N ILE A 120 0.80 2.74 -7.37
CA ILE A 120 0.76 4.21 -7.44
C ILE A 120 -0.08 4.70 -6.28
N GLY A 121 0.47 5.62 -5.50
CA GLY A 121 -0.23 6.19 -4.36
C GLY A 121 0.23 7.59 -4.02
N SER A 122 -0.62 8.33 -3.34
CA SER A 122 -0.46 9.74 -3.03
C SER A 122 -0.56 9.99 -1.53
N SER A 123 0.24 10.92 -1.03
CA SER A 123 0.11 11.49 0.31
C SER A 123 -0.75 12.74 0.24
N LEU A 124 -1.92 12.72 0.88
CA LEU A 124 -2.94 13.76 0.79
C LEU A 124 -2.83 14.84 1.88
N GLY A 125 -1.80 14.78 2.72
CA GLY A 125 -1.62 15.68 3.86
C GLY A 125 -2.12 15.10 5.19
N ALA A 126 -1.64 15.63 6.30
CA ALA A 126 -1.90 15.14 7.67
C ALA A 126 -1.64 13.61 7.84
N GLY A 127 -0.70 13.06 7.07
CA GLY A 127 -0.38 11.64 7.07
C GLY A 127 -1.40 10.75 6.34
N ARG A 128 -2.48 11.30 5.77
CA ARG A 128 -3.43 10.52 4.97
C ARG A 128 -2.82 10.11 3.65
N VAL A 129 -3.16 8.93 3.19
CA VAL A 129 -2.70 8.37 1.91
C VAL A 129 -3.87 7.85 1.10
N LEU A 130 -3.65 7.71 -0.20
CA LEU A 130 -4.58 7.05 -1.11
C LEU A 130 -3.76 6.30 -2.17
N VAL A 131 -3.90 4.98 -2.21
CA VAL A 131 -3.40 4.18 -3.33
C VAL A 131 -4.46 4.19 -4.41
N THR A 132 -4.06 4.57 -5.62
CA THR A 132 -4.96 4.74 -6.77
C THR A 132 -4.78 3.67 -7.83
N GLU A 133 -3.65 2.94 -7.82
CA GLU A 133 -3.39 1.85 -8.76
C GLU A 133 -2.54 0.75 -8.11
N ILE A 134 -2.89 -0.51 -8.39
CA ILE A 134 -2.08 -1.69 -8.06
C ILE A 134 -2.05 -2.61 -9.29
N ASP A 135 -0.85 -2.95 -9.78
CA ASP A 135 -0.61 -3.83 -10.93
C ASP A 135 -1.44 -3.44 -12.19
N GLY A 136 -1.63 -2.12 -12.40
CA GLY A 136 -2.40 -1.56 -13.50
C GLY A 136 -3.93 -1.68 -13.34
N PHE A 137 -4.42 -2.02 -12.16
CA PHE A 137 -5.84 -1.97 -11.80
C PHE A 137 -6.12 -0.69 -11.02
N PRO A 138 -7.13 0.11 -11.41
CA PRO A 138 -7.56 1.25 -10.63
C PRO A 138 -8.19 0.78 -9.31
N VAL A 139 -7.74 1.37 -8.21
CA VAL A 139 -8.18 1.05 -6.85
C VAL A 139 -8.35 2.32 -6.03
N GLU A 140 -8.97 2.18 -4.85
CA GLU A 140 -8.97 3.21 -3.81
C GLU A 140 -8.69 2.52 -2.47
N VAL A 141 -7.44 2.63 -1.97
CA VAL A 141 -7.04 2.10 -0.67
C VAL A 141 -6.52 3.24 0.18
N SER A 142 -7.25 3.55 1.24
CA SER A 142 -6.95 4.68 2.14
C SER A 142 -5.90 4.35 3.20
N GLY A 143 -5.64 3.07 3.44
CA GLY A 143 -4.81 2.62 4.56
C GLY A 143 -5.46 2.81 5.94
N ASN A 144 -6.75 3.13 5.99
CA ASN A 144 -7.51 3.28 7.25
C ASN A 144 -8.08 1.96 7.76
N TYR A 145 -8.04 0.92 6.94
CA TYR A 145 -8.56 -0.41 7.23
C TYR A 145 -7.51 -1.47 7.00
N HIS A 146 -7.68 -2.62 7.62
CA HIS A 146 -7.00 -3.83 7.18
C HIS A 146 -7.57 -4.24 5.83
N THR A 147 -6.72 -4.45 4.84
CA THR A 147 -7.18 -4.64 3.47
C THR A 147 -6.68 -5.97 2.92
N VAL A 148 -7.58 -6.77 2.38
CA VAL A 148 -7.22 -7.93 1.55
C VAL A 148 -7.29 -7.50 0.09
N VAL A 149 -6.19 -7.68 -0.62
CA VAL A 149 -6.11 -7.50 -2.07
C VAL A 149 -5.88 -8.84 -2.74
N LEU A 150 -6.61 -9.14 -3.80
CA LEU A 150 -6.45 -10.40 -4.52
C LEU A 150 -6.71 -10.25 -6.02
N VAL A 151 -6.04 -11.09 -6.81
CA VAL A 151 -6.36 -11.32 -8.22
C VAL A 151 -6.96 -12.71 -8.36
N ALA A 152 -8.06 -12.79 -9.08
CA ALA A 152 -8.83 -13.99 -9.30
C ALA A 152 -9.36 -14.05 -10.74
N GLU A 153 -9.76 -15.23 -11.20
CA GLU A 153 -10.55 -15.35 -12.42
C GLU A 153 -11.95 -14.76 -12.21
N ASP A 154 -12.46 -14.06 -13.23
CA ASP A 154 -13.81 -13.49 -13.21
C ASP A 154 -14.85 -14.60 -13.39
N VAL A 155 -15.17 -15.30 -12.32
CA VAL A 155 -16.13 -16.41 -12.29
C VAL A 155 -17.37 -16.06 -11.47
N PRO A 156 -18.58 -16.54 -11.88
CA PRO A 156 -19.80 -16.35 -11.09
C PRO A 156 -19.67 -16.91 -9.68
N GLY A 157 -20.14 -16.13 -8.68
CA GLY A 157 -20.13 -16.53 -7.27
C GLY A 157 -18.83 -16.25 -6.51
N SER A 158 -17.78 -15.75 -7.16
CA SER A 158 -16.49 -15.42 -6.51
C SER A 158 -16.66 -14.45 -5.33
N VAL A 159 -17.41 -13.36 -5.50
CA VAL A 159 -17.69 -12.38 -4.44
C VAL A 159 -18.48 -13.03 -3.30
N ALA A 160 -19.52 -13.81 -3.61
CA ALA A 160 -20.32 -14.49 -2.59
C ALA A 160 -19.46 -15.45 -1.75
N ARG A 161 -18.58 -16.22 -2.40
CA ARG A 161 -17.71 -17.17 -1.71
C ARG A 161 -16.71 -16.46 -0.78
N ILE A 162 -16.08 -15.39 -1.25
CA ILE A 162 -15.18 -14.57 -0.42
C ILE A 162 -15.93 -13.96 0.76
N ALA A 163 -17.11 -13.35 0.51
CA ALA A 163 -17.90 -12.74 1.59
C ALA A 163 -18.34 -13.76 2.63
N THR A 164 -18.74 -14.99 2.22
CA THR A 164 -19.09 -16.07 3.12
C THR A 164 -17.90 -16.48 3.99
N LEU A 165 -16.72 -16.67 3.38
CA LEU A 165 -15.49 -17.03 4.09
C LEU A 165 -15.13 -15.98 5.16
N LEU A 166 -15.18 -14.69 4.81
CA LEU A 166 -14.92 -13.63 5.76
C LEU A 166 -15.95 -13.59 6.89
N ALA A 167 -17.22 -13.82 6.59
CA ALA A 167 -18.30 -13.88 7.59
C ALA A 167 -18.16 -15.07 8.55
N GLU A 168 -17.72 -16.24 8.07
CA GLU A 168 -17.42 -17.42 8.88
C GLU A 168 -16.34 -17.09 9.93
N ASP A 169 -15.35 -16.28 9.57
CA ASP A 169 -14.29 -15.79 10.46
C ASP A 169 -14.67 -14.50 11.22
N ARG A 170 -15.95 -14.09 11.18
CA ARG A 170 -16.51 -12.92 11.89
C ARG A 170 -15.84 -11.59 11.50
N LEU A 171 -15.34 -11.48 10.27
CA LEU A 171 -14.73 -10.27 9.73
C LEU A 171 -15.81 -9.45 9.04
N ASN A 172 -15.97 -8.20 9.48
CA ASN A 172 -16.91 -7.27 8.87
C ASN A 172 -16.28 -6.55 7.70
N ILE A 173 -16.99 -6.53 6.55
CA ILE A 173 -16.54 -5.84 5.33
C ILE A 173 -16.99 -4.38 5.40
N ALA A 174 -16.04 -3.46 5.50
CA ALA A 174 -16.29 -2.02 5.41
C ALA A 174 -16.52 -1.60 3.96
N THR A 175 -15.64 -2.04 3.04
CA THR A 175 -15.81 -1.85 1.60
C THR A 175 -15.36 -3.09 0.82
N LEU A 176 -16.00 -3.34 -0.31
CA LEU A 176 -15.57 -4.34 -1.28
C LEU A 176 -15.67 -3.74 -2.67
N ARG A 177 -14.55 -3.74 -3.39
CA ARG A 177 -14.50 -3.30 -4.79
C ARG A 177 -13.94 -4.43 -5.65
N LEU A 178 -14.59 -4.67 -6.78
CA LEU A 178 -14.13 -5.60 -7.79
C LEU A 178 -13.97 -4.84 -9.11
N THR A 179 -12.77 -4.89 -9.66
CA THR A 179 -12.44 -4.29 -10.95
C THR A 179 -11.95 -5.38 -11.89
N ARG A 180 -12.38 -5.36 -13.14
CA ARG A 180 -11.92 -6.28 -14.18
C ARG A 180 -11.60 -5.54 -15.47
N LYS A 181 -10.58 -6.00 -16.19
CA LYS A 181 -10.22 -5.44 -17.52
C LYS A 181 -11.14 -5.95 -18.62
N LYS A 182 -11.61 -7.21 -18.52
CA LYS A 182 -12.55 -7.83 -19.47
C LYS A 182 -13.35 -8.96 -18.81
N LYS A 183 -14.53 -9.25 -19.33
CA LYS A 183 -15.36 -10.37 -18.89
C LYS A 183 -14.62 -11.71 -19.05
N GLY A 184 -14.62 -12.54 -18.00
CA GLY A 184 -13.95 -13.83 -17.98
C GLY A 184 -12.42 -13.76 -17.94
N GLY A 185 -11.84 -12.59 -17.70
CA GLY A 185 -10.41 -12.40 -17.48
C GLY A 185 -10.06 -12.32 -16.01
N ASP A 186 -9.00 -11.55 -15.70
CA ASP A 186 -8.62 -11.30 -14.33
C ASP A 186 -9.53 -10.24 -13.69
N ALA A 187 -9.97 -10.52 -12.48
CA ALA A 187 -10.66 -9.60 -11.59
C ALA A 187 -9.74 -9.27 -10.42
N PHE A 188 -9.62 -8.00 -10.10
CA PHE A 188 -8.92 -7.48 -8.95
C PHE A 188 -9.95 -7.12 -7.87
N MET A 189 -9.81 -7.68 -6.67
CA MET A 189 -10.65 -7.34 -5.53
C MET A 189 -9.84 -6.62 -4.47
N VAL A 190 -10.43 -5.55 -3.93
CA VAL A 190 -9.98 -4.84 -2.75
C VAL A 190 -11.07 -4.96 -1.71
N ILE A 191 -10.74 -5.50 -0.55
CA ILE A 191 -11.69 -5.73 0.55
C ILE A 191 -11.12 -5.08 1.79
N GLU A 192 -11.73 -4.01 2.24
CA GLU A 192 -11.37 -3.33 3.48
C GLU A 192 -12.20 -3.90 4.63
N LEU A 193 -11.54 -4.24 5.73
CA LEU A 193 -12.10 -4.95 6.87
C LEU A 193 -11.93 -4.11 8.15
N ASP A 194 -12.93 -4.15 9.03
CA ASP A 194 -12.87 -3.49 10.33
C ASP A 194 -11.86 -4.21 11.26
N GLU A 195 -11.81 -5.55 11.17
CA GLU A 195 -10.95 -6.38 12.00
C GLU A 195 -9.71 -6.86 11.22
N TYR A 196 -8.71 -7.30 11.96
CA TYR A 196 -7.49 -7.87 11.40
C TYR A 196 -7.75 -9.29 10.87
N PRO A 197 -7.56 -9.56 9.56
CA PRO A 197 -7.67 -10.90 9.01
C PRO A 197 -6.42 -11.72 9.33
N ASP A 198 -6.58 -12.80 10.08
CA ASP A 198 -5.51 -13.75 10.41
C ASP A 198 -4.90 -14.40 9.17
N GLU A 199 -3.71 -15.00 9.34
CA GLU A 199 -3.06 -15.73 8.25
C GLU A 199 -3.91 -16.89 7.70
N HIS A 200 -4.70 -17.53 8.56
CA HIS A 200 -5.65 -18.58 8.18
C HIS A 200 -6.65 -18.08 7.12
N VAL A 201 -7.22 -16.92 7.29
CA VAL A 201 -8.16 -16.30 6.32
C VAL A 201 -7.49 -16.10 4.96
N ARG A 202 -6.29 -15.53 4.98
CA ARG A 202 -5.51 -15.31 3.77
C ARG A 202 -5.21 -16.62 3.05
N ASP A 203 -4.78 -17.65 3.79
CA ASP A 203 -4.40 -18.93 3.21
C ASP A 203 -5.63 -19.68 2.68
N HIS A 204 -6.79 -19.52 3.33
CA HIS A 204 -8.06 -20.03 2.85
C HIS A 204 -8.47 -19.38 1.52
N ILE A 205 -8.34 -18.04 1.43
CA ILE A 205 -8.60 -17.32 0.18
C ILE A 205 -7.64 -17.78 -0.92
N ARG A 206 -6.34 -17.93 -0.63
CA ARG A 206 -5.33 -18.42 -1.58
C ARG A 206 -5.59 -19.85 -2.04
N GLY A 207 -6.20 -20.68 -1.20
CA GLY A 207 -6.58 -22.05 -1.53
C GLY A 207 -7.74 -22.18 -2.49
N LEU A 208 -8.45 -21.10 -2.82
CA LEU A 208 -9.54 -21.15 -3.79
C LEU A 208 -8.98 -21.30 -5.22
N PRO A 209 -9.49 -22.26 -6.03
CA PRO A 209 -8.85 -22.68 -7.28
C PRO A 209 -8.81 -21.57 -8.37
N TRP A 210 -9.65 -20.57 -8.24
CA TRP A 210 -9.75 -19.43 -9.14
C TRP A 210 -9.00 -18.18 -8.62
N VAL A 211 -8.40 -18.20 -7.41
CA VAL A 211 -7.56 -17.15 -6.87
C VAL A 211 -6.11 -17.38 -7.32
N ARG A 212 -5.52 -16.38 -7.96
CA ARG A 212 -4.12 -16.44 -8.42
C ARG A 212 -3.16 -16.03 -7.32
N TRP A 213 -3.51 -14.98 -6.58
CA TRP A 213 -2.77 -14.53 -5.42
C TRP A 213 -3.67 -13.66 -4.52
N ALA A 214 -3.33 -13.62 -3.24
CA ALA A 214 -3.93 -12.72 -2.27
C ALA A 214 -2.88 -12.23 -1.27
N PHE A 215 -2.95 -10.94 -0.92
CA PHE A 215 -2.09 -10.32 0.09
C PHE A 215 -2.93 -9.47 1.05
N ARG A 216 -2.37 -9.27 2.23
CA ARG A 216 -2.91 -8.39 3.25
C ARG A 216 -2.08 -7.12 3.31
N LEU A 217 -2.75 -5.99 3.31
CA LEU A 217 -2.20 -4.70 3.65
C LEU A 217 -2.67 -4.34 5.05
N ASP A 218 -1.74 -4.11 5.94
CA ASP A 218 -2.09 -3.72 7.29
C ASP A 218 -2.56 -2.26 7.32
N LYS A 219 -3.47 -1.96 8.25
CA LYS A 219 -3.88 -0.60 8.53
C LYS A 219 -2.65 0.24 8.89
N VAL A 220 -2.48 1.39 8.23
CA VAL A 220 -1.35 2.31 8.43
C VAL A 220 -1.75 3.64 9.07
N SER A 221 -3.06 3.90 9.23
CA SER A 221 -3.56 4.99 10.05
C SER A 221 -3.40 4.65 11.54
N ALA A 222 -3.24 5.67 12.37
CA ALA A 222 -3.22 5.51 13.82
C ALA A 222 -4.60 5.11 14.35
#